data_61457b21fa1270d8f2365ddf0d2a7539
#
_entry.id   61457b21fa1270d8f2365ddf0d2a7539
#
_cell.length_a   1.000
_cell.length_b   1.000
_cell.length_c   1.000
_cell.angle_alpha   90.00
_cell.angle_beta   90.00
_cell.angle_gamma   90.00
#
_symmetry.space_group_name_H-M   'P 1'
#
loop_
_entity.id
_entity.type
_entity.pdbx_description
1 polymer ?
#
loop_
_entity_poly.entity_id
_entity_poly.type
_entity_poly.pdbx_seq_one_letter_code
_entity_poly.pdbx_strand_id
1 'polypeptide(L)'
;MNKSLKRTISAVLASAVMLTSMTGTQVFASADGTSVTATATAEKTYKVMSKSVPTYLFQYDKDAVMKTKLYFMNGVNDVPYIEIDDMVQYLKALMQMKYHGTYDLKVEKDGDTVTLTRETGYMATINFADDTIFYWDFDGFNTAESKTLIDVILTVWDTADGITGLKTVKSTERYGTPVTMNAADYGIDFVHKGNKYYIPLQTFSDIFLSPGKLGVALYNGRSLIFCRGEQAEFYVDGKYTQLGQVYYGKNGKYATNKISEELASFSACEFCFAMDNLYGLREKHSIDSFKTLLLQRESGYKLFSTKSKTIDRELHSIVTDVIDDRHTTYNMSSYASGVDYINTLDEKYGGGYAIETLADSFGAHRAERAKFYPDGVPAYEEVGDTAYITFDKFRMDMAYIDQLNYDDPSTIAGTFGAISYAVNKINRKDSPIKNVVLDLSCNTGGDADAAVFTIAAFLGKAGISVENSKSGALVTNYYKADTNFDGKYNSKDTLAGKGLNLFCLTSPVSFSCGNLVPCVFKEDPNVSIIGQKSSGGACTVGTISTATGAVMNISSNFRLSYTKNGSFYDVDQGAEPDYAISKLEHFYDREWLTNYIDSLA
;
A
#
# COMPACT_ATOMS: atom_id res chain seq x y z
N MET A 1 28.91 10.36 20.85
CA MET A 1 28.04 11.46 20.33
C MET A 1 28.36 12.75 21.10
N ASN A 2 28.75 13.81 20.39
CA ASN A 2 29.20 15.04 21.02
C ASN A 2 28.02 15.77 21.69
N LYS A 3 28.15 16.19 22.96
CA LYS A 3 27.07 16.88 23.73
C LYS A 3 26.53 18.15 23.01
N SER A 4 27.33 18.76 22.16
CA SER A 4 26.98 19.90 21.33
C SER A 4 25.96 19.51 20.23
N LEU A 5 26.13 18.35 19.59
CA LEU A 5 25.25 17.86 18.51
C LEU A 5 23.85 17.48 19.03
N LYS A 6 23.79 16.85 20.23
CA LYS A 6 22.49 16.58 20.89
C LYS A 6 21.72 17.85 21.22
N ARG A 7 22.42 18.91 21.63
CA ARG A 7 21.79 20.21 21.89
C ARG A 7 21.29 20.89 20.59
N THR A 8 21.98 20.70 19.48
CA THR A 8 21.57 21.25 18.18
C THR A 8 20.34 20.51 17.63
N ILE A 9 20.27 19.19 17.74
CA ILE A 9 19.10 18.39 17.30
C ILE A 9 17.88 18.71 18.17
N SER A 10 18.04 18.78 19.48
CA SER A 10 16.96 19.21 20.39
C SER A 10 16.53 20.65 20.15
N ALA A 11 17.46 21.54 19.76
CA ALA A 11 17.15 22.93 19.45
C ALA A 11 16.43 23.09 18.09
N VAL A 12 16.78 22.28 17.09
CA VAL A 12 16.13 22.34 15.76
C VAL A 12 14.71 21.76 15.82
N LEU A 13 14.50 20.64 16.52
CA LEU A 13 13.14 20.11 16.72
C LEU A 13 12.32 20.96 17.71
N ALA A 14 12.95 21.52 18.74
CA ALA A 14 12.30 22.51 19.60
C ALA A 14 12.04 23.83 18.87
N SER A 15 12.85 24.22 17.88
CA SER A 15 12.60 25.41 17.08
C SER A 15 11.48 25.22 16.07
N ALA A 16 11.33 24.03 15.47
CA ALA A 16 10.18 23.72 14.63
C ALA A 16 8.86 23.74 15.45
N VAL A 17 8.92 23.31 16.72
CA VAL A 17 7.81 23.43 17.69
C VAL A 17 7.67 24.87 18.20
N MET A 18 8.76 25.65 18.34
CA MET A 18 8.71 27.03 18.87
C MET A 18 8.34 28.09 17.84
N LEU A 19 8.42 27.81 16.54
CA LEU A 19 7.94 28.76 15.52
C LEU A 19 6.40 28.83 15.48
N THR A 20 5.71 27.87 16.12
CA THR A 20 4.25 27.86 16.27
C THR A 20 3.78 28.19 17.68
N SER A 21 4.66 28.21 18.71
CA SER A 21 4.27 28.38 20.11
C SER A 21 4.87 29.63 20.79
N MET A 22 4.92 30.78 20.10
CA MET A 22 5.12 32.05 20.80
C MET A 22 3.78 32.56 21.34
N THR A 23 3.33 31.95 22.42
CA THR A 23 2.66 32.55 23.61
C THR A 23 2.01 31.44 24.44
N GLY A 24 2.73 30.94 25.41
CA GLY A 24 2.18 30.01 26.40
C GLY A 24 3.22 29.71 27.48
N THR A 25 3.23 30.44 28.53
CA THR A 25 4.03 30.19 29.74
C THR A 25 3.57 28.86 30.36
N GLN A 26 4.39 27.82 30.32
CA GLN A 26 4.13 26.63 31.14
C GLN A 26 4.42 26.95 32.60
N VAL A 27 3.40 26.98 33.41
CA VAL A 27 3.50 26.99 34.87
C VAL A 27 3.43 25.56 35.36
N PHE A 28 4.49 25.09 36.00
CA PHE A 28 4.49 23.80 36.72
C PHE A 28 3.57 23.98 37.96
N ALA A 29 2.51 23.17 38.04
CA ALA A 29 1.64 23.14 39.19
C ALA A 29 2.32 22.43 40.35
N SER A 30 2.46 23.12 41.49
CA SER A 30 2.69 22.49 42.77
C SER A 30 1.36 22.01 43.37
N ALA A 31 1.39 20.87 44.06
CA ALA A 31 0.24 20.27 44.71
C ALA A 31 -0.27 21.15 45.84
N ASP A 32 -1.22 22.02 45.58
CA ASP A 32 -2.17 22.53 46.55
C ASP A 32 -3.39 23.09 45.82
N GLY A 33 -4.57 22.64 46.27
CA GLY A 33 -5.84 22.87 45.58
C GLY A 33 -6.28 24.32 45.56
N THR A 34 -6.15 24.94 44.40
CA THR A 34 -6.83 26.20 44.08
C THR A 34 -7.30 26.15 42.62
N SER A 35 -8.52 26.62 42.41
CA SER A 35 -9.24 26.66 41.15
C SER A 35 -8.39 27.15 39.96
N VAL A 36 -8.26 26.32 38.95
CA VAL A 36 -7.66 26.69 37.66
C VAL A 36 -8.67 27.54 36.91
N THR A 37 -8.42 28.85 36.84
CA THR A 37 -9.03 29.73 35.82
C THR A 37 -8.46 29.30 34.48
N ALA A 38 -9.32 28.87 33.57
CA ALA A 38 -8.93 28.58 32.19
C ALA A 38 -8.33 29.86 31.58
N THR A 39 -7.01 29.86 31.35
CA THR A 39 -6.36 30.91 30.56
C THR A 39 -6.83 30.71 29.12
N ALA A 40 -7.52 31.73 28.59
CA ALA A 40 -7.88 31.77 27.18
C ALA A 40 -6.59 31.59 26.35
N THR A 41 -6.53 30.54 25.56
CA THR A 41 -5.51 30.34 24.54
C THR A 41 -5.55 31.55 23.61
N ALA A 42 -4.42 32.22 23.43
CA ALA A 42 -4.31 33.32 22.49
C ALA A 42 -4.69 32.83 21.08
N GLU A 43 -5.69 33.49 20.47
CA GLU A 43 -6.17 33.14 19.13
C GLU A 43 -5.00 33.20 18.14
N LYS A 44 -4.65 32.04 17.50
CA LYS A 44 -3.61 31.98 16.50
C LYS A 44 -3.99 32.87 15.30
N THR A 45 -3.26 33.92 15.03
CA THR A 45 -3.52 34.82 13.89
C THR A 45 -2.67 34.44 12.70
N TYR A 46 -3.32 34.12 11.58
CA TYR A 46 -2.62 33.75 10.34
C TYR A 46 -2.74 34.83 9.27
N LYS A 47 -1.62 35.15 8.61
CA LYS A 47 -1.62 35.87 7.36
C LYS A 47 -1.72 34.84 6.22
N VAL A 48 -2.87 34.80 5.55
CA VAL A 48 -3.13 33.84 4.48
C VAL A 48 -2.87 34.50 3.14
N MET A 49 -2.01 33.91 2.33
CA MET A 49 -1.79 34.24 0.91
C MET A 49 -2.30 33.11 0.05
N SER A 50 -2.56 33.36 -1.23
CA SER A 50 -3.01 32.32 -2.15
C SER A 50 -2.38 32.44 -3.53
N LYS A 51 -2.23 31.28 -4.19
CA LYS A 51 -1.71 31.18 -5.55
C LYS A 51 -2.55 30.16 -6.31
N SER A 52 -2.99 30.51 -7.51
CA SER A 52 -3.64 29.58 -8.43
C SER A 52 -2.59 28.84 -9.26
N VAL A 53 -2.64 27.52 -9.23
CA VAL A 53 -1.69 26.66 -9.94
C VAL A 53 -2.39 25.70 -10.89
N PRO A 54 -1.78 25.34 -12.03
CA PRO A 54 -2.30 24.30 -12.90
C PRO A 54 -2.29 22.95 -12.14
N THR A 55 -3.35 22.18 -12.32
CA THR A 55 -3.56 20.91 -11.63
C THR A 55 -3.78 19.78 -12.63
N TYR A 56 -3.08 18.68 -12.41
CA TYR A 56 -3.07 17.49 -13.25
C TYR A 56 -3.60 16.32 -12.42
N LEU A 57 -4.52 15.53 -13.01
CA LEU A 57 -5.07 14.33 -12.39
C LEU A 57 -4.65 13.12 -13.19
N PHE A 58 -4.12 12.08 -12.56
CA PHE A 58 -3.78 10.77 -13.11
C PHE A 58 -3.72 10.65 -14.65
N GLN A 59 -2.57 10.32 -15.23
CA GLN A 59 -2.39 9.96 -16.64
C GLN A 59 -2.92 10.95 -17.71
N TYR A 60 -3.25 12.17 -17.36
CA TYR A 60 -3.68 13.17 -18.32
C TYR A 60 -2.52 13.76 -19.11
N ASP A 61 -2.63 13.64 -20.42
CA ASP A 61 -1.53 13.73 -21.36
C ASP A 61 -0.86 15.08 -21.53
N LYS A 62 -1.53 16.19 -21.50
CA LYS A 62 -0.87 17.43 -21.96
C LYS A 62 -1.24 18.67 -21.19
N ASP A 63 -2.49 18.79 -20.84
CA ASP A 63 -3.05 20.01 -20.34
C ASP A 63 -3.50 19.86 -18.89
N ALA A 64 -3.32 20.91 -18.11
CA ALA A 64 -3.90 20.98 -16.79
C ALA A 64 -5.42 20.82 -16.88
N VAL A 65 -5.98 19.89 -16.11
CA VAL A 65 -7.42 19.62 -16.10
C VAL A 65 -8.17 20.81 -15.54
N MET A 66 -7.55 21.49 -14.57
CA MET A 66 -8.12 22.67 -13.90
C MET A 66 -7.02 23.52 -13.27
N LYS A 67 -7.43 24.60 -12.61
CA LYS A 67 -6.57 25.40 -11.73
C LYS A 67 -7.06 25.30 -10.31
N THR A 68 -6.16 24.94 -9.38
CA THR A 68 -6.41 24.88 -7.95
C THR A 68 -5.84 26.10 -7.26
N LYS A 69 -6.57 26.62 -6.31
CA LYS A 69 -6.10 27.69 -5.45
C LYS A 69 -5.44 27.09 -4.21
N LEU A 70 -4.14 27.19 -4.11
CA LEU A 70 -3.38 26.80 -2.92
C LEU A 70 -3.15 28.03 -2.03
N TYR A 71 -3.04 27.75 -0.74
CA TYR A 71 -2.90 28.78 0.28
C TYR A 71 -1.58 28.62 1.03
N PHE A 72 -1.06 29.72 1.56
CA PHE A 72 0.24 29.77 2.22
C PHE A 72 0.13 30.64 3.46
N MET A 73 0.71 30.18 4.57
CA MET A 73 0.55 30.78 5.88
C MET A 73 1.77 31.59 6.27
N ASN A 74 1.56 32.76 6.87
CA ASN A 74 2.56 33.59 7.54
C ASN A 74 3.81 33.96 6.66
N GLY A 75 3.65 33.95 5.34
CA GLY A 75 4.74 34.29 4.42
C GLY A 75 5.60 33.10 3.98
N VAL A 76 5.36 31.91 4.48
CA VAL A 76 5.97 30.65 3.98
C VAL A 76 5.31 30.32 2.64
N ASN A 77 6.10 30.29 1.55
CA ASN A 77 5.56 30.27 0.17
C ASN A 77 5.68 28.92 -0.52
N ASP A 78 6.19 27.90 0.16
CA ASP A 78 6.46 26.57 -0.39
C ASP A 78 5.87 25.41 0.43
N VAL A 79 5.22 25.72 1.56
CA VAL A 79 4.35 24.78 2.28
C VAL A 79 2.90 25.09 1.92
N PRO A 80 2.29 24.36 0.96
CA PRO A 80 0.94 24.63 0.50
C PRO A 80 -0.10 24.04 1.43
N TYR A 81 -1.22 24.77 1.53
CA TYR A 81 -2.46 24.35 2.17
C TYR A 81 -3.58 24.28 1.14
N ILE A 82 -4.52 23.37 1.35
CA ILE A 82 -5.75 23.25 0.58
C ILE A 82 -6.94 23.64 1.46
N GLU A 83 -7.93 24.33 0.89
CA GLU A 83 -9.19 24.59 1.57
C GLU A 83 -10.05 23.32 1.62
N ILE A 84 -10.76 23.10 2.71
CA ILE A 84 -11.58 21.88 2.91
C ILE A 84 -12.58 21.65 1.78
N ASP A 85 -13.22 22.69 1.25
CA ASP A 85 -14.20 22.55 0.16
C ASP A 85 -13.53 22.03 -1.13
N ASP A 86 -12.31 22.53 -1.46
CA ASP A 86 -11.53 22.05 -2.60
C ASP A 86 -11.03 20.61 -2.34
N MET A 87 -10.57 20.32 -1.11
CA MET A 87 -10.13 18.98 -0.69
C MET A 87 -11.25 17.95 -0.89
N VAL A 88 -12.46 18.25 -0.43
CA VAL A 88 -13.63 17.37 -0.56
C VAL A 88 -13.99 17.14 -2.03
N GLN A 89 -13.91 18.16 -2.88
CA GLN A 89 -14.14 18.00 -4.32
C GLN A 89 -13.15 17.03 -4.96
N TYR A 90 -11.84 17.15 -4.62
CA TYR A 90 -10.83 16.21 -5.12
C TYR A 90 -11.06 14.80 -4.60
N LEU A 91 -11.33 14.64 -3.30
CA LEU A 91 -11.57 13.33 -2.71
C LEU A 91 -12.75 12.63 -3.39
N LYS A 92 -13.87 13.35 -3.59
CA LYS A 92 -15.03 12.82 -4.31
C LYS A 92 -14.68 12.42 -5.75
N ALA A 93 -13.99 13.30 -6.49
CA ALA A 93 -13.64 13.04 -7.89
C ALA A 93 -12.71 11.83 -8.03
N LEU A 94 -11.68 11.71 -7.18
CA LEU A 94 -10.73 10.61 -7.21
C LEU A 94 -11.37 9.27 -6.83
N MET A 95 -12.26 9.27 -5.82
CA MET A 95 -13.02 8.09 -5.42
C MET A 95 -13.97 7.62 -6.53
N GLN A 96 -14.71 8.55 -7.16
CA GLN A 96 -15.61 8.23 -8.28
C GLN A 96 -14.82 7.69 -9.49
N MET A 97 -13.66 8.26 -9.79
CA MET A 97 -12.79 7.78 -10.87
C MET A 97 -12.29 6.36 -10.63
N LYS A 98 -11.93 6.05 -9.38
CA LYS A 98 -11.35 4.75 -9.04
C LYS A 98 -12.39 3.64 -8.98
N TYR A 99 -13.55 3.92 -8.41
CA TYR A 99 -14.52 2.88 -8.04
C TYR A 99 -15.78 2.87 -8.91
N HIS A 100 -15.89 3.77 -9.89
CA HIS A 100 -17.02 3.87 -10.83
C HIS A 100 -18.42 3.95 -10.17
N GLY A 101 -18.44 4.29 -8.87
CA GLY A 101 -19.65 4.34 -8.05
C GLY A 101 -20.04 5.75 -7.64
N THR A 102 -21.12 5.85 -6.87
CA THR A 102 -21.49 7.09 -6.20
C THR A 102 -20.72 7.21 -4.89
N TYR A 103 -19.88 8.21 -4.79
CA TYR A 103 -19.22 8.60 -3.56
C TYR A 103 -19.59 10.03 -3.25
N ASP A 104 -20.19 10.26 -2.08
CA ASP A 104 -20.57 11.59 -1.63
C ASP A 104 -20.09 11.88 -0.21
N LEU A 105 -19.78 13.14 0.04
CA LEU A 105 -19.38 13.67 1.33
C LEU A 105 -20.22 14.88 1.67
N LYS A 106 -20.98 14.78 2.75
CA LYS A 106 -21.60 15.94 3.41
C LYS A 106 -20.56 16.64 4.27
N VAL A 107 -20.48 17.97 4.17
CA VAL A 107 -19.58 18.81 4.96
C VAL A 107 -20.41 19.63 5.94
N GLU A 108 -20.13 19.53 7.22
CA GLU A 108 -20.73 20.34 8.27
C GLU A 108 -19.62 21.10 9.00
N LYS A 109 -19.80 22.43 9.14
CA LYS A 109 -18.84 23.35 9.74
C LYS A 109 -19.47 23.95 10.99
N ASP A 110 -18.84 23.75 12.16
CA ASP A 110 -19.32 24.29 13.44
C ASP A 110 -18.12 24.78 14.28
N GLY A 111 -18.02 26.10 14.44
CA GLY A 111 -16.87 26.72 15.11
C GLY A 111 -15.55 26.32 14.50
N ASP A 112 -14.65 25.72 15.29
CA ASP A 112 -13.35 25.23 14.86
C ASP A 112 -13.39 23.77 14.36
N THR A 113 -14.57 23.22 14.09
CA THR A 113 -14.73 21.82 13.73
C THR A 113 -15.35 21.69 12.35
N VAL A 114 -14.81 20.77 11.54
CA VAL A 114 -15.39 20.34 10.26
C VAL A 114 -15.63 18.84 10.31
N THR A 115 -16.88 18.44 10.10
CA THR A 115 -17.27 17.02 10.01
C THR A 115 -17.57 16.65 8.58
N LEU A 116 -16.91 15.62 8.09
CA LEU A 116 -17.11 14.98 6.79
C LEU A 116 -17.90 13.70 7.01
N THR A 117 -19.10 13.60 6.43
CA THR A 117 -19.95 12.41 6.55
C THR A 117 -20.14 11.78 5.18
N ARG A 118 -19.80 10.49 5.05
CA ARG A 118 -20.04 9.71 3.86
C ARG A 118 -21.54 9.38 3.69
N GLU A 119 -21.92 9.05 2.45
CA GLU A 119 -23.24 8.50 2.11
C GLU A 119 -23.58 7.22 2.92
N THR A 120 -22.57 6.49 3.38
CA THR A 120 -22.69 5.30 4.24
C THR A 120 -22.89 5.64 5.72
N GLY A 121 -22.77 6.92 6.11
CA GLY A 121 -22.89 7.40 7.48
C GLY A 121 -21.58 7.44 8.27
N TYR A 122 -20.47 6.93 7.73
CA TYR A 122 -19.15 7.03 8.38
C TYR A 122 -18.63 8.46 8.36
N MET A 123 -17.97 8.85 9.47
CA MET A 123 -17.57 10.24 9.68
C MET A 123 -16.09 10.39 10.02
N ALA A 124 -15.51 11.50 9.52
CA ALA A 124 -14.24 12.04 9.97
C ALA A 124 -14.47 13.48 10.47
N THR A 125 -13.93 13.82 11.63
CA THR A 125 -14.04 15.15 12.23
C THR A 125 -12.65 15.77 12.33
N ILE A 126 -12.47 16.95 11.75
CA ILE A 126 -11.23 17.72 11.78
C ILE A 126 -11.44 18.88 12.77
N ASN A 127 -10.62 18.94 13.82
CA ASN A 127 -10.64 20.02 14.80
C ASN A 127 -9.44 20.95 14.53
N PHE A 128 -9.74 22.19 14.21
CA PHE A 128 -8.78 23.23 13.86
C PHE A 128 -8.24 23.99 15.08
N ALA A 129 -8.86 23.84 16.25
CA ALA A 129 -8.33 24.39 17.49
C ALA A 129 -7.22 23.52 18.08
N ASP A 130 -7.38 22.18 17.96
CA ASP A 130 -6.49 21.19 18.55
C ASP A 130 -5.59 20.51 17.50
N ASP A 131 -5.73 20.86 16.22
CA ASP A 131 -5.02 20.25 15.09
C ASP A 131 -5.14 18.72 15.06
N THR A 132 -6.37 18.19 15.19
CA THR A 132 -6.64 16.76 15.23
C THR A 132 -7.59 16.29 14.13
N ILE A 133 -7.46 15.02 13.73
CA ILE A 133 -8.42 14.33 12.88
C ILE A 133 -8.93 13.13 13.66
N PHE A 134 -10.24 13.06 13.85
CA PHE A 134 -10.92 12.00 14.58
C PHE A 134 -11.81 11.19 13.64
N TYR A 135 -11.67 9.87 13.66
CA TYR A 135 -12.51 8.92 12.97
C TYR A 135 -13.28 8.08 13.98
N TRP A 136 -14.62 8.08 13.90
CA TRP A 136 -15.44 7.13 14.64
C TRP A 136 -15.17 5.71 14.18
N ASP A 137 -15.01 5.55 12.87
CA ASP A 137 -14.62 4.33 12.20
C ASP A 137 -13.70 4.70 11.04
N PHE A 138 -12.41 4.47 11.26
CA PHE A 138 -11.37 4.81 10.28
C PHE A 138 -11.52 3.96 9.01
N ASP A 139 -11.87 2.70 9.18
CA ASP A 139 -11.95 1.73 8.09
C ASP A 139 -13.15 2.03 7.20
N GLY A 140 -14.32 2.20 7.79
CA GLY A 140 -15.54 2.53 7.07
C GLY A 140 -15.47 3.87 6.35
N PHE A 141 -14.78 4.88 6.92
CA PHE A 141 -14.59 6.17 6.25
C PHE A 141 -13.70 6.07 5.02
N ASN A 142 -12.62 5.28 5.08
CA ASN A 142 -11.59 5.21 4.02
C ASN A 142 -11.87 4.17 2.94
N THR A 143 -12.79 3.22 3.18
CA THR A 143 -13.19 2.25 2.14
C THR A 143 -14.26 2.85 1.21
N ALA A 144 -14.24 2.51 -0.09
CA ALA A 144 -15.11 3.14 -1.07
C ALA A 144 -16.53 2.58 -1.09
N GLU A 145 -16.75 1.40 -1.58
CA GLU A 145 -18.08 0.83 -1.83
C GLU A 145 -18.42 -0.29 -0.84
N SER A 146 -17.85 -0.25 0.32
CA SER A 146 -17.87 -1.36 1.23
C SER A 146 -19.30 -1.71 1.70
N LYS A 147 -19.68 -2.95 1.48
CA LYS A 147 -20.78 -3.58 2.21
C LYS A 147 -20.30 -4.18 3.51
N THR A 148 -19.00 -4.21 3.73
CA THR A 148 -18.30 -4.66 4.92
C THR A 148 -17.39 -3.56 5.43
N LEU A 149 -16.98 -3.65 6.68
CA LEU A 149 -16.18 -2.64 7.37
C LEU A 149 -14.84 -2.34 6.66
N ILE A 150 -14.19 -3.37 6.10
CA ILE A 150 -12.96 -3.24 5.33
C ILE A 150 -13.13 -4.00 4.02
N ASP A 151 -12.95 -3.30 2.89
CA ASP A 151 -13.07 -3.89 1.57
C ASP A 151 -11.77 -3.73 0.78
N VAL A 152 -10.96 -4.79 0.76
CA VAL A 152 -9.71 -4.85 -0.01
C VAL A 152 -9.76 -5.90 -1.12
N ILE A 153 -10.82 -6.73 -1.14
CA ILE A 153 -11.08 -7.73 -2.17
C ILE A 153 -12.34 -7.32 -2.92
N LEU A 154 -12.19 -6.99 -4.18
CA LEU A 154 -13.30 -6.55 -5.01
C LEU A 154 -14.01 -7.75 -5.65
N THR A 155 -15.32 -7.71 -5.68
CA THR A 155 -16.17 -8.69 -6.35
C THR A 155 -16.88 -8.13 -7.57
N VAL A 156 -16.75 -6.82 -7.81
CA VAL A 156 -17.29 -6.11 -8.96
C VAL A 156 -16.19 -5.28 -9.61
N TRP A 157 -16.04 -5.39 -10.92
CA TRP A 157 -15.03 -4.67 -11.69
C TRP A 157 -15.67 -3.94 -12.87
N ASP A 158 -14.90 -3.03 -13.49
CA ASP A 158 -15.27 -2.38 -14.74
C ASP A 158 -15.11 -3.35 -15.93
N THR A 159 -15.87 -4.44 -15.89
CA THR A 159 -16.08 -5.37 -17.02
C THR A 159 -17.45 -5.11 -17.63
N ALA A 160 -17.68 -5.59 -18.83
CA ALA A 160 -18.99 -5.46 -19.49
C ALA A 160 -20.14 -5.97 -18.61
N ASP A 161 -19.89 -6.98 -17.76
CA ASP A 161 -20.86 -7.60 -16.86
C ASP A 161 -20.67 -7.17 -15.39
N GLY A 162 -19.63 -6.39 -15.07
CA GLY A 162 -19.35 -5.89 -13.72
C GLY A 162 -18.99 -6.97 -12.68
N ILE A 163 -18.48 -8.14 -13.11
CA ILE A 163 -18.22 -9.29 -12.22
C ILE A 163 -16.77 -9.73 -12.33
N THR A 164 -16.12 -9.96 -11.18
CA THR A 164 -14.73 -10.44 -11.10
C THR A 164 -14.57 -11.95 -11.14
N GLY A 165 -15.64 -12.72 -11.30
CA GLY A 165 -15.63 -14.17 -11.06
C GLY A 165 -15.59 -14.54 -9.57
N LEU A 166 -15.70 -13.60 -8.65
CA LEU A 166 -15.77 -13.80 -7.20
C LEU A 166 -17.13 -13.39 -6.64
N LYS A 167 -17.59 -14.13 -5.64
CA LYS A 167 -18.82 -13.84 -4.88
C LYS A 167 -18.60 -14.00 -3.40
N THR A 168 -18.86 -12.95 -2.63
CA THR A 168 -18.93 -13.05 -1.16
C THR A 168 -20.18 -13.82 -0.76
N VAL A 169 -20.00 -14.92 -0.02
CA VAL A 169 -21.10 -15.79 0.43
C VAL A 169 -21.38 -15.68 1.92
N LYS A 170 -20.43 -15.16 2.69
CA LYS A 170 -20.55 -14.90 4.13
C LYS A 170 -19.54 -13.83 4.52
N SER A 171 -19.94 -12.97 5.47
CA SER A 171 -19.05 -12.00 6.12
C SER A 171 -19.22 -12.09 7.63
N THR A 172 -18.14 -11.81 8.36
CA THR A 172 -18.13 -11.58 9.80
C THR A 172 -17.23 -10.37 10.08
N GLU A 173 -17.71 -9.46 10.91
CA GLU A 173 -17.06 -8.18 11.18
C GLU A 173 -16.90 -7.98 12.69
N ARG A 174 -15.73 -7.46 13.06
CA ARG A 174 -15.44 -6.90 14.37
C ARG A 174 -14.98 -5.46 14.17
N TYR A 175 -15.74 -4.53 14.71
CA TYR A 175 -15.40 -3.11 14.64
C TYR A 175 -14.13 -2.82 15.43
N GLY A 176 -13.36 -1.87 14.94
CA GLY A 176 -12.19 -1.35 15.62
C GLY A 176 -12.56 -0.31 16.68
N THR A 177 -11.54 0.28 17.27
CA THR A 177 -11.68 1.44 18.15
C THR A 177 -11.62 2.74 17.33
N PRO A 178 -12.26 3.82 17.78
CA PRO A 178 -12.09 5.12 17.17
C PRO A 178 -10.61 5.54 17.09
N VAL A 179 -10.23 6.22 16.02
CA VAL A 179 -8.86 6.65 15.77
C VAL A 179 -8.75 8.17 15.83
N THR A 180 -7.84 8.67 16.66
CA THR A 180 -7.43 10.07 16.66
C THR A 180 -6.02 10.20 16.09
N MET A 181 -5.83 11.10 15.15
CA MET A 181 -4.54 11.48 14.60
C MET A 181 -4.25 12.91 15.05
N ASN A 182 -3.21 13.09 15.88
CA ASN A 182 -2.87 14.36 16.50
C ASN A 182 -1.73 15.04 15.72
N ALA A 183 -2.05 15.94 14.82
CA ALA A 183 -1.09 16.68 14.00
C ALA A 183 -0.30 17.71 14.83
N ALA A 184 -0.88 18.24 15.92
CA ALA A 184 -0.20 19.17 16.81
C ALA A 184 1.06 18.56 17.46
N ASP A 185 1.07 17.25 17.75
CA ASP A 185 2.25 16.57 18.31
C ASP A 185 3.48 16.63 17.40
N TYR A 186 3.25 16.90 16.12
CA TYR A 186 4.29 17.02 15.07
C TYR A 186 4.52 18.48 14.66
N GLY A 187 3.83 19.44 15.27
CA GLY A 187 3.91 20.84 14.91
C GLY A 187 3.26 21.18 13.57
N ILE A 188 2.23 20.42 13.20
CA ILE A 188 1.44 20.61 11.97
C ILE A 188 0.17 21.36 12.35
N ASP A 189 0.00 22.59 11.85
CA ASP A 189 -1.15 23.42 12.12
C ASP A 189 -2.26 23.22 11.08
N PHE A 190 -3.50 23.10 11.53
CA PHE A 190 -4.71 23.28 10.72
C PHE A 190 -5.22 24.72 10.94
N VAL A 191 -5.65 25.39 9.89
CA VAL A 191 -5.92 26.82 9.98
C VAL A 191 -7.40 27.11 9.75
N HIS A 192 -8.08 27.62 10.77
CA HIS A 192 -9.40 28.24 10.64
C HIS A 192 -9.24 29.76 10.58
N LYS A 193 -9.81 30.38 9.53
CA LYS A 193 -9.84 31.85 9.40
C LYS A 193 -11.13 32.33 8.78
N GLY A 194 -11.95 32.99 9.58
CA GLY A 194 -13.28 33.47 9.18
C GLY A 194 -14.22 32.28 8.90
N ASN A 195 -14.64 32.09 7.65
CA ASN A 195 -15.49 30.98 7.25
C ASN A 195 -14.72 29.93 6.45
N LYS A 196 -13.36 29.93 6.49
CA LYS A 196 -12.50 29.08 5.70
C LYS A 196 -11.60 28.23 6.57
N TYR A 197 -11.43 26.98 6.15
CA TYR A 197 -10.70 25.96 6.84
C TYR A 197 -9.64 25.38 5.90
N TYR A 198 -8.40 25.31 6.37
CA TYR A 198 -7.26 24.92 5.55
C TYR A 198 -6.44 23.84 6.26
N ILE A 199 -6.11 22.77 5.56
CA ILE A 199 -5.14 21.78 6.03
C ILE A 199 -3.92 21.77 5.09
N PRO A 200 -2.74 21.35 5.56
CA PRO A 200 -1.61 21.18 4.67
C PRO A 200 -1.94 20.21 3.53
N LEU A 201 -1.50 20.53 2.32
CA LEU A 201 -1.71 19.67 1.15
C LEU A 201 -1.11 18.27 1.35
N GLN A 202 0.03 18.18 2.05
CA GLN A 202 0.67 16.91 2.36
C GLN A 202 -0.19 16.06 3.30
N THR A 203 -0.79 16.64 4.34
CA THR A 203 -1.73 15.95 5.23
C THR A 203 -2.94 15.43 4.45
N PHE A 204 -3.46 16.20 3.50
CA PHE A 204 -4.51 15.72 2.59
C PHE A 204 -4.03 14.52 1.77
N SER A 205 -2.84 14.60 1.18
CA SER A 205 -2.24 13.52 0.40
C SER A 205 -2.14 12.22 1.18
N ASP A 206 -1.55 12.28 2.37
CA ASP A 206 -1.18 11.06 3.07
C ASP A 206 -2.32 10.50 3.93
N ILE A 207 -3.11 11.36 4.59
CA ILE A 207 -4.14 10.92 5.54
C ILE A 207 -5.49 10.63 4.86
N PHE A 208 -5.81 11.31 3.76
CA PHE A 208 -7.10 11.12 3.08
C PHE A 208 -7.01 10.39 1.74
N LEU A 209 -5.88 10.46 1.02
CA LEU A 209 -5.75 9.75 -0.26
C LEU A 209 -5.10 8.36 -0.10
N SER A 210 -4.03 8.25 0.69
CA SER A 210 -3.27 7.00 0.83
C SER A 210 -4.10 5.82 1.37
N PRO A 211 -4.88 5.94 2.46
CA PRO A 211 -5.69 4.83 2.96
C PRO A 211 -6.71 4.30 1.95
N GLY A 212 -7.30 5.20 1.15
CA GLY A 212 -8.20 4.87 0.05
C GLY A 212 -7.48 4.38 -1.21
N LYS A 213 -6.15 4.27 -1.21
CA LYS A 213 -5.32 3.95 -2.40
C LYS A 213 -5.63 4.86 -3.60
N LEU A 214 -5.82 6.15 -3.35
CA LEU A 214 -6.15 7.16 -4.36
C LEU A 214 -4.91 7.84 -4.98
N GLY A 215 -3.72 7.36 -4.63
CA GLY A 215 -2.45 7.95 -5.05
C GLY A 215 -1.97 9.04 -4.09
N VAL A 216 -1.16 9.95 -4.61
CA VAL A 216 -0.54 11.06 -3.87
C VAL A 216 -0.77 12.41 -4.56
N ALA A 217 -0.72 13.48 -3.78
CA ALA A 217 -0.81 14.86 -4.27
C ALA A 217 0.56 15.54 -4.15
N LEU A 218 1.22 15.79 -5.27
CA LEU A 218 2.58 16.35 -5.32
C LEU A 218 2.54 17.82 -5.75
N TYR A 219 3.31 18.66 -5.05
CA TYR A 219 3.48 20.07 -5.39
C TYR A 219 4.96 20.42 -5.58
N ASN A 220 5.31 21.04 -6.70
CA ASN A 220 6.69 21.41 -7.04
C ASN A 220 6.94 22.93 -7.02
N GLY A 221 6.11 23.70 -6.31
CA GLY A 221 6.16 25.16 -6.29
C GLY A 221 5.45 25.83 -7.47
N ARG A 222 4.97 25.07 -8.47
CA ARG A 222 4.37 25.59 -9.71
C ARG A 222 3.07 24.89 -10.12
N SER A 223 3.01 23.57 -9.95
CA SER A 223 1.92 22.71 -10.38
C SER A 223 1.54 21.75 -9.25
N LEU A 224 0.25 21.42 -9.15
CA LEU A 224 -0.28 20.35 -8.33
C LEU A 224 -0.54 19.13 -9.22
N ILE A 225 -0.10 17.96 -8.79
CA ILE A 225 -0.20 16.72 -9.55
C ILE A 225 -0.75 15.64 -8.63
N PHE A 226 -1.86 15.03 -9.04
CA PHE A 226 -2.37 13.79 -8.45
C PHE A 226 -1.91 12.63 -9.31
N CYS A 227 -1.16 11.69 -8.73
CA CYS A 227 -0.55 10.57 -9.44
C CYS A 227 -0.47 9.32 -8.55
N ARG A 228 -0.08 8.18 -9.14
CA ARG A 228 0.15 6.95 -8.37
C ARG A 228 1.45 7.02 -7.54
N GLY A 229 2.39 7.89 -7.95
CA GLY A 229 3.69 8.03 -7.32
C GLY A 229 4.73 7.04 -7.82
N GLU A 230 4.58 6.55 -9.04
CA GLU A 230 5.54 5.66 -9.71
C GLU A 230 6.49 6.48 -10.59
N GLN A 231 7.80 6.18 -10.52
CA GLN A 231 8.80 6.85 -11.36
C GLN A 231 8.46 6.77 -12.85
N ALA A 232 7.87 5.65 -13.29
CA ALA A 232 7.48 5.43 -14.67
C ALA A 232 6.44 6.41 -15.20
N GLU A 233 5.66 7.07 -14.34
CA GLU A 233 4.74 8.15 -14.75
C GLU A 233 5.49 9.40 -15.22
N PHE A 234 6.72 9.59 -14.75
CA PHE A 234 7.52 10.80 -14.95
C PHE A 234 8.72 10.59 -15.88
N TYR A 235 9.28 9.36 -15.92
CA TYR A 235 10.51 9.07 -16.64
C TYR A 235 10.52 7.62 -17.16
N VAL A 236 10.64 7.47 -18.48
CA VAL A 236 10.63 6.17 -19.16
C VAL A 236 11.72 6.15 -20.21
N ASP A 237 12.47 5.06 -20.29
CA ASP A 237 13.54 4.84 -21.28
C ASP A 237 14.54 6.01 -21.40
N GLY A 238 14.95 6.55 -20.27
CA GLY A 238 15.90 7.66 -20.24
C GLY A 238 15.32 9.02 -20.61
N LYS A 239 13.97 9.15 -20.65
CA LYS A 239 13.30 10.38 -21.09
C LYS A 239 12.19 10.80 -20.13
N TYR A 240 12.08 12.11 -19.91
CA TYR A 240 10.94 12.67 -19.21
C TYR A 240 9.66 12.51 -20.03
N THR A 241 8.63 11.96 -19.41
CA THR A 241 7.26 12.01 -19.93
C THR A 241 6.76 13.47 -19.93
N GLN A 242 5.58 13.71 -20.44
CA GLN A 242 4.98 15.05 -20.35
C GLN A 242 4.72 15.45 -18.89
N LEU A 243 4.23 14.53 -18.07
CA LEU A 243 4.06 14.75 -16.63
C LEU A 243 5.40 15.00 -15.96
N GLY A 244 6.44 14.28 -16.35
CA GLY A 244 7.81 14.50 -15.93
C GLY A 244 8.35 15.89 -16.27
N GLN A 245 8.04 16.40 -17.47
CA GLN A 245 8.39 17.78 -17.85
C GLN A 245 7.67 18.83 -17.00
N VAL A 246 6.42 18.55 -16.59
CA VAL A 246 5.68 19.43 -15.67
C VAL A 246 6.30 19.41 -14.28
N TYR A 247 6.57 18.23 -13.75
CA TYR A 247 6.98 18.06 -12.35
C TYR A 247 8.45 18.41 -12.10
N TYR A 248 9.36 17.87 -12.92
CA TYR A 248 10.80 18.12 -12.79
C TYR A 248 11.29 19.35 -13.59
N GLY A 249 10.39 19.97 -14.38
CA GLY A 249 10.72 21.02 -15.33
C GLY A 249 11.35 20.47 -16.61
N LYS A 250 11.32 21.26 -17.67
CA LYS A 250 11.89 20.86 -18.96
C LYS A 250 13.34 20.37 -18.78
N ASN A 251 13.59 19.12 -19.12
CA ASN A 251 14.88 18.45 -18.96
C ASN A 251 15.42 18.48 -17.51
N GLY A 252 14.54 18.36 -16.52
CA GLY A 252 14.95 18.30 -15.11
C GLY A 252 15.45 19.61 -14.50
N LYS A 253 15.11 20.76 -15.09
CA LYS A 253 15.66 22.07 -14.66
C LYS A 253 15.32 22.47 -13.23
N TYR A 254 14.35 21.79 -12.57
CA TYR A 254 14.01 22.04 -11.18
C TYR A 254 14.89 21.27 -10.19
N ALA A 255 15.75 20.36 -10.66
CA ALA A 255 16.71 19.61 -9.85
C ALA A 255 17.86 20.52 -9.34
N THR A 256 17.52 21.53 -8.56
CA THR A 256 18.45 22.53 -8.04
C THR A 256 19.19 22.07 -6.78
N ASN A 257 18.76 20.96 -6.19
CA ASN A 257 19.20 20.47 -4.87
C ASN A 257 19.02 21.52 -3.75
N LYS A 258 18.01 22.38 -3.87
CA LYS A 258 17.73 23.44 -2.89
C LYS A 258 16.26 23.49 -2.56
N ILE A 259 15.96 23.54 -1.28
CA ILE A 259 14.64 23.78 -0.70
C ILE A 259 14.77 24.77 0.46
N SER A 260 13.68 25.34 0.94
CA SER A 260 13.70 26.20 2.12
C SER A 260 13.87 25.40 3.42
N GLU A 261 14.21 26.05 4.48
CA GLU A 261 14.30 25.50 5.84
C GLU A 261 12.91 25.12 6.35
N GLU A 262 11.91 25.94 6.04
CA GLU A 262 10.51 25.73 6.41
C GLU A 262 9.93 24.48 5.73
N LEU A 263 10.16 24.32 4.42
CA LEU A 263 9.72 23.14 3.69
C LEU A 263 10.40 21.86 4.20
N ALA A 264 11.73 21.93 4.46
CA ALA A 264 12.47 20.79 5.01
C ALA A 264 11.93 20.37 6.38
N SER A 265 11.72 21.35 7.27
CA SER A 265 11.23 21.13 8.63
C SER A 265 9.80 20.56 8.61
N PHE A 266 8.91 21.17 7.84
CA PHE A 266 7.55 20.68 7.67
C PHE A 266 7.52 19.27 7.11
N SER A 267 8.31 19.00 6.06
CA SER A 267 8.38 17.68 5.41
C SER A 267 8.86 16.58 6.36
N ALA A 268 9.84 16.86 7.23
CA ALA A 268 10.31 15.90 8.22
C ALA A 268 9.24 15.59 9.29
N CYS A 269 8.50 16.61 9.74
CA CYS A 269 7.42 16.46 10.70
C CYS A 269 6.23 15.68 10.11
N GLU A 270 5.84 16.03 8.88
CA GLU A 270 4.74 15.36 8.17
C GLU A 270 5.07 13.89 7.85
N PHE A 271 6.31 13.60 7.45
CA PHE A 271 6.79 12.22 7.28
C PHE A 271 6.61 11.40 8.57
N CYS A 272 7.00 11.94 9.73
CA CYS A 272 6.80 11.25 11.00
C CYS A 272 5.31 11.04 11.30
N PHE A 273 4.48 12.05 11.06
CA PHE A 273 3.04 11.98 11.27
C PHE A 273 2.38 10.92 10.40
N ALA A 274 2.71 10.88 9.10
CA ALA A 274 2.22 9.89 8.17
C ALA A 274 2.65 8.47 8.56
N MET A 275 3.94 8.26 8.83
CA MET A 275 4.48 6.95 9.20
C MET A 275 3.93 6.44 10.53
N ASP A 276 3.75 7.30 11.54
CA ASP A 276 3.20 6.91 12.84
C ASP A 276 1.70 6.55 12.79
N ASN A 277 1.00 7.00 11.75
CA ASN A 277 -0.41 6.70 11.55
C ASN A 277 -0.71 5.65 10.50
N LEU A 278 0.17 5.43 9.51
CA LEU A 278 -0.12 4.61 8.34
C LEU A 278 0.80 3.39 8.17
N TYR A 279 1.98 3.35 8.80
CA TYR A 279 2.88 2.21 8.72
C TYR A 279 2.45 1.07 9.65
N GLY A 280 2.07 -0.06 9.07
CA GLY A 280 1.40 -1.17 9.79
C GLY A 280 2.32 -2.10 10.57
N LEU A 281 3.64 -2.09 10.32
CA LEU A 281 4.62 -2.99 10.96
C LEU A 281 5.47 -2.29 12.03
N ARG A 282 5.04 -1.14 12.53
CA ARG A 282 5.79 -0.34 13.49
C ARG A 282 6.21 -1.11 14.73
N GLU A 283 5.27 -1.84 15.35
CA GLU A 283 5.53 -2.67 16.53
C GLU A 283 6.50 -3.82 16.22
N LYS A 284 6.34 -4.47 15.05
CA LYS A 284 7.20 -5.56 14.61
C LYS A 284 8.65 -5.12 14.44
N HIS A 285 8.88 -3.89 14.00
CA HIS A 285 10.21 -3.28 13.88
C HIS A 285 10.66 -2.56 15.16
N SER A 286 9.91 -2.70 16.27
CA SER A 286 10.22 -2.05 17.55
C SER A 286 10.39 -0.52 17.45
N ILE A 287 9.56 0.11 16.59
CA ILE A 287 9.52 1.56 16.40
C ILE A 287 8.37 2.13 17.22
N ASP A 288 8.68 2.77 18.34
CA ASP A 288 7.69 3.44 19.19
C ASP A 288 7.01 4.58 18.43
N SER A 289 7.81 5.45 17.83
CA SER A 289 7.37 6.47 16.86
C SER A 289 8.51 6.87 15.94
N PHE A 290 8.18 7.29 14.72
CA PHE A 290 9.17 7.82 13.78
C PHE A 290 9.77 9.14 14.26
N LYS A 291 9.03 9.93 15.02
CA LYS A 291 9.55 11.13 15.68
C LYS A 291 10.67 10.77 16.67
N THR A 292 10.44 9.76 17.52
CA THR A 292 11.46 9.26 18.47
C THR A 292 12.64 8.64 17.72
N LEU A 293 12.38 7.86 16.68
CA LEU A 293 13.41 7.27 15.81
C LEU A 293 14.34 8.34 15.23
N LEU A 294 13.79 9.43 14.68
CA LEU A 294 14.60 10.52 14.13
C LEU A 294 15.44 11.23 15.17
N LEU A 295 14.90 11.42 16.38
CA LEU A 295 15.62 12.05 17.49
C LEU A 295 16.79 11.18 18.00
N GLN A 296 16.63 9.87 17.97
CA GLN A 296 17.64 8.92 18.44
C GLN A 296 18.67 8.59 17.35
N ARG A 297 18.29 8.67 16.08
CA ARG A 297 19.16 8.37 14.95
C ARG A 297 20.22 9.46 14.77
N GLU A 298 21.50 9.06 14.71
CA GLU A 298 22.63 9.99 14.56
C GLU A 298 22.51 10.87 13.30
N SER A 299 21.94 10.32 12.22
CA SER A 299 21.76 11.02 10.95
C SER A 299 20.38 11.69 10.78
N GLY A 300 19.44 11.51 11.71
CA GLY A 300 18.05 11.98 11.59
C GLY A 300 17.91 13.50 11.33
N TYR A 301 18.88 14.30 11.82
CA TYR A 301 18.92 15.74 11.55
C TYR A 301 19.04 16.09 10.05
N LYS A 302 19.45 15.14 9.20
CA LYS A 302 19.60 15.36 7.76
C LYS A 302 18.27 15.59 7.05
N LEU A 303 17.15 15.13 7.64
CA LEU A 303 15.82 15.42 7.11
C LEU A 303 15.46 16.91 7.18
N PHE A 304 16.16 17.69 8.01
CA PHE A 304 16.02 19.15 8.12
C PHE A 304 17.00 19.92 7.22
N SER A 305 17.65 19.26 6.28
CA SER A 305 18.62 19.87 5.38
C SER A 305 17.92 20.72 4.30
N THR A 306 18.50 21.87 3.96
CA THR A 306 18.08 22.65 2.78
C THR A 306 18.58 22.07 1.45
N LYS A 307 19.25 20.92 1.48
CA LYS A 307 19.70 20.16 0.31
C LYS A 307 18.80 18.93 0.13
N SER A 308 17.97 18.93 -0.89
CA SER A 308 17.01 17.84 -1.15
C SER A 308 17.68 16.48 -1.29
N LYS A 309 18.82 16.38 -1.96
CA LYS A 309 19.59 15.12 -2.07
C LYS A 309 20.06 14.57 -0.72
N THR A 310 20.28 15.42 0.26
CA THR A 310 20.62 14.99 1.63
C THR A 310 19.39 14.39 2.33
N ILE A 311 18.22 14.99 2.12
CA ILE A 311 16.94 14.48 2.64
C ILE A 311 16.61 13.13 2.00
N ASP A 312 16.63 13.08 0.66
CA ASP A 312 16.29 11.85 -0.09
C ASP A 312 17.20 10.68 0.31
N ARG A 313 18.49 10.93 0.50
CA ARG A 313 19.43 9.91 0.99
C ARG A 313 19.08 9.44 2.39
N GLU A 314 18.67 10.32 3.29
CA GLU A 314 18.29 9.93 4.64
C GLU A 314 16.97 9.16 4.66
N LEU A 315 15.96 9.57 3.85
CA LEU A 315 14.71 8.84 3.66
C LEU A 315 14.98 7.44 3.10
N HIS A 316 15.80 7.34 2.05
CA HIS A 316 16.24 6.06 1.50
C HIS A 316 16.88 5.18 2.57
N SER A 317 17.82 5.71 3.37
CA SER A 317 18.47 4.96 4.44
C SER A 317 17.50 4.56 5.58
N ILE A 318 16.47 5.34 5.86
CA ILE A 318 15.41 4.94 6.80
C ILE A 318 14.64 3.73 6.24
N VAL A 319 14.30 3.77 4.96
CA VAL A 319 13.58 2.68 4.28
C VAL A 319 14.43 1.40 4.21
N THR A 320 15.70 1.52 3.80
CA THR A 320 16.55 0.35 3.50
C THR A 320 17.31 -0.20 4.69
N ASP A 321 17.71 0.65 5.65
CA ASP A 321 18.59 0.24 6.75
C ASP A 321 17.84 0.09 8.09
N VAL A 322 16.67 0.75 8.24
CA VAL A 322 15.92 0.76 9.50
C VAL A 322 14.64 -0.03 9.40
N ILE A 323 13.85 0.23 8.37
CA ILE A 323 12.59 -0.48 8.14
C ILE A 323 12.89 -1.84 7.53
N ASP A 324 13.59 -1.87 6.41
CA ASP A 324 14.04 -3.07 5.69
C ASP A 324 12.94 -4.15 5.57
N ASP A 325 11.74 -3.74 5.16
CA ASP A 325 10.65 -4.65 4.82
C ASP A 325 10.37 -4.63 3.31
N ARG A 326 9.91 -5.76 2.76
CA ARG A 326 9.79 -5.98 1.31
C ARG A 326 8.65 -5.20 0.65
N HIS A 327 7.70 -4.67 1.38
CA HIS A 327 6.63 -3.81 0.87
C HIS A 327 6.94 -2.32 1.03
N THR A 328 7.95 -1.96 1.85
CA THR A 328 8.37 -0.57 2.04
C THR A 328 9.55 -0.27 1.15
N THR A 329 9.32 0.58 0.16
CA THR A 329 10.30 0.93 -0.89
C THR A 329 10.35 2.43 -1.12
N TYR A 330 11.53 2.94 -1.40
CA TYR A 330 11.74 4.33 -1.81
C TYR A 330 11.55 4.42 -3.33
N ASN A 331 10.44 4.99 -3.80
CA ASN A 331 10.03 4.86 -5.20
C ASN A 331 10.40 6.04 -6.08
N MET A 332 10.51 7.24 -5.50
CA MET A 332 10.75 8.44 -6.28
C MET A 332 11.44 9.51 -5.44
N SER A 333 12.49 10.10 -6.00
CA SER A 333 13.20 11.22 -5.38
C SER A 333 12.44 12.55 -5.55
N SER A 334 12.71 13.50 -4.64
CA SER A 334 12.21 14.87 -4.72
C SER A 334 12.42 15.51 -6.10
N TYR A 335 11.48 16.34 -6.53
CA TYR A 335 11.63 17.13 -7.76
C TYR A 335 12.90 17.98 -7.75
N ALA A 336 13.34 18.44 -6.59
CA ALA A 336 14.53 19.26 -6.42
C ALA A 336 15.84 18.44 -6.47
N SER A 337 15.78 17.13 -6.29
CA SER A 337 16.93 16.20 -6.44
C SER A 337 17.08 15.69 -7.87
N GLY A 338 15.96 15.60 -8.59
CA GLY A 338 15.86 15.06 -9.93
C GLY A 338 15.45 13.60 -9.97
N VAL A 339 14.77 13.20 -11.05
CA VAL A 339 14.13 11.87 -11.19
C VAL A 339 15.12 10.70 -11.10
N ASP A 340 16.34 10.87 -11.61
CA ASP A 340 17.36 9.80 -11.63
C ASP A 340 18.12 9.64 -10.31
N TYR A 341 17.87 10.49 -9.33
CA TYR A 341 18.64 10.43 -8.08
C TYR A 341 18.35 9.15 -7.28
N ILE A 342 17.16 8.58 -7.39
CA ILE A 342 16.86 7.28 -6.80
C ILE A 342 17.80 6.18 -7.34
N ASN A 343 17.99 6.10 -8.66
CA ASN A 343 18.89 5.12 -9.26
C ASN A 343 20.32 5.25 -8.71
N THR A 344 20.77 6.49 -8.49
CA THR A 344 22.07 6.78 -7.85
C THR A 344 22.12 6.28 -6.40
N LEU A 345 21.00 6.33 -5.67
CA LEU A 345 20.92 5.83 -4.29
C LEU A 345 20.98 4.31 -4.28
N ASP A 346 20.17 3.65 -5.12
CA ASP A 346 20.11 2.19 -5.22
C ASP A 346 21.44 1.60 -5.70
N GLU A 347 22.07 2.18 -6.73
CA GLU A 347 23.40 1.77 -7.21
C GLU A 347 24.48 1.87 -6.13
N LYS A 348 24.39 2.86 -5.25
CA LYS A 348 25.43 3.16 -4.27
C LYS A 348 25.22 2.50 -2.92
N TYR A 349 23.97 2.34 -2.48
CA TYR A 349 23.61 1.94 -1.13
C TYR A 349 22.74 0.67 -1.09
N GLY A 350 22.26 0.20 -2.24
CA GLY A 350 21.36 -0.96 -2.35
C GLY A 350 19.90 -0.64 -2.04
N GLY A 351 19.04 -1.63 -2.23
CA GLY A 351 17.59 -1.55 -1.99
C GLY A 351 17.14 -2.04 -0.61
N GLY A 352 18.09 -2.40 0.27
CA GLY A 352 17.83 -3.02 1.56
C GLY A 352 18.02 -4.55 1.53
N TYR A 353 18.40 -5.12 2.68
CA TYR A 353 18.73 -6.55 2.77
C TYR A 353 17.55 -7.47 2.43
N ALA A 354 16.34 -7.10 2.89
CA ALA A 354 15.14 -7.90 2.65
C ALA A 354 14.78 -7.98 1.17
N ILE A 355 14.92 -6.87 0.43
CA ILE A 355 14.63 -6.82 -1.03
C ILE A 355 15.74 -7.50 -1.81
N GLU A 356 17.00 -7.27 -1.48
CA GLU A 356 18.15 -7.88 -2.17
C GLU A 356 18.15 -9.41 -2.03
N THR A 357 17.89 -9.92 -0.83
CA THR A 357 17.75 -11.37 -0.60
C THR A 357 16.62 -12.01 -1.40
N LEU A 358 15.51 -11.31 -1.54
CA LEU A 358 14.39 -11.76 -2.39
C LEU A 358 14.80 -11.78 -3.87
N ALA A 359 15.45 -10.71 -4.33
CA ALA A 359 15.93 -10.58 -5.71
C ALA A 359 16.97 -11.66 -6.07
N ASP A 360 17.92 -11.93 -5.18
CA ASP A 360 18.92 -12.98 -5.36
C ASP A 360 18.27 -14.37 -5.45
N SER A 361 17.34 -14.66 -4.54
CA SER A 361 16.57 -15.91 -4.57
C SER A 361 15.77 -16.04 -5.86
N PHE A 362 15.09 -14.99 -6.28
CA PHE A 362 14.33 -14.94 -7.52
C PHE A 362 15.23 -15.15 -8.76
N GLY A 363 16.38 -14.49 -8.78
CA GLY A 363 17.39 -14.67 -9.83
C GLY A 363 17.87 -16.11 -9.94
N ALA A 364 18.20 -16.74 -8.80
CA ALA A 364 18.64 -18.13 -8.74
C ALA A 364 17.56 -19.10 -9.24
N HIS A 365 16.32 -18.97 -8.77
CA HIS A 365 15.19 -19.79 -9.20
C HIS A 365 14.90 -19.63 -10.70
N ARG A 366 14.91 -18.41 -11.23
CA ARG A 366 14.71 -18.16 -12.66
C ARG A 366 15.84 -18.74 -13.52
N ALA A 367 17.08 -18.61 -13.09
CA ALA A 367 18.23 -19.16 -13.81
C ALA A 367 18.18 -20.69 -13.86
N GLU A 368 17.77 -21.35 -12.76
CA GLU A 368 17.61 -22.81 -12.76
C GLU A 368 16.44 -23.23 -13.65
N ARG A 369 15.28 -22.56 -13.52
CA ARG A 369 14.08 -22.85 -14.34
C ARG A 369 14.35 -22.73 -15.84
N ALA A 370 15.15 -21.74 -16.24
CA ALA A 370 15.50 -21.54 -17.66
C ALA A 370 16.30 -22.72 -18.29
N LYS A 371 16.91 -23.58 -17.48
CA LYS A 371 17.59 -24.80 -18.00
C LYS A 371 16.58 -25.86 -18.46
N PHE A 372 15.41 -25.90 -17.81
CA PHE A 372 14.32 -26.84 -18.15
C PHE A 372 13.33 -26.22 -19.14
N TYR A 373 13.15 -24.90 -19.07
CA TYR A 373 12.19 -24.13 -19.88
C TYR A 373 12.88 -22.93 -20.55
N PRO A 374 13.72 -23.15 -21.57
CA PRO A 374 14.45 -22.05 -22.23
C PRO A 374 13.53 -21.05 -22.93
N ASP A 375 12.35 -21.50 -23.40
CA ASP A 375 11.33 -20.68 -24.08
C ASP A 375 10.25 -20.15 -23.10
N GLY A 376 10.42 -20.37 -21.79
CA GLY A 376 9.48 -19.99 -20.75
C GLY A 376 8.62 -21.17 -20.26
N VAL A 377 8.25 -21.14 -18.98
CA VAL A 377 7.40 -22.17 -18.39
C VAL A 377 5.94 -21.98 -18.84
N PRO A 378 5.24 -23.03 -19.28
CA PRO A 378 3.82 -22.92 -19.62
C PRO A 378 2.96 -22.64 -18.38
N ALA A 379 1.90 -21.86 -18.55
CA ALA A 379 0.96 -21.58 -17.46
C ALA A 379 0.18 -22.83 -17.00
N TYR A 380 0.06 -23.82 -17.89
CA TYR A 380 -0.51 -25.14 -17.62
C TYR A 380 0.20 -26.22 -18.41
N GLU A 381 0.55 -27.32 -17.75
CA GLU A 381 1.12 -28.51 -18.37
C GLU A 381 0.68 -29.78 -17.64
N GLU A 382 0.65 -30.92 -18.34
CA GLU A 382 0.35 -32.23 -17.75
C GLU A 382 1.55 -33.15 -17.97
N VAL A 383 2.06 -33.78 -16.91
CA VAL A 383 3.12 -34.76 -16.93
C VAL A 383 2.65 -36.02 -16.21
N GLY A 384 2.43 -37.12 -16.97
CA GLY A 384 1.77 -38.30 -16.42
C GLY A 384 0.34 -38.00 -15.97
N ASP A 385 0.04 -38.25 -14.71
CA ASP A 385 -1.25 -37.96 -14.07
C ASP A 385 -1.19 -36.72 -13.16
N THR A 386 -0.16 -35.90 -13.30
CA THR A 386 0.05 -34.64 -12.56
C THR A 386 -0.14 -33.43 -13.47
N ALA A 387 -1.00 -32.49 -13.05
CA ALA A 387 -1.19 -31.19 -13.67
C ALA A 387 -0.42 -30.11 -12.91
N TYR A 388 0.33 -29.28 -13.64
CA TYR A 388 1.08 -28.14 -13.11
C TYR A 388 0.43 -26.85 -13.57
N ILE A 389 0.23 -25.92 -12.61
CA ILE A 389 -0.28 -24.57 -12.84
C ILE A 389 0.80 -23.60 -12.36
N THR A 390 1.38 -22.81 -13.26
CA THR A 390 2.55 -21.97 -12.93
C THR A 390 2.34 -20.54 -13.36
N PHE A 391 2.55 -19.60 -12.46
CA PHE A 391 2.63 -18.15 -12.73
C PHE A 391 3.45 -17.43 -11.66
N ASP A 392 4.25 -16.45 -12.11
CA ASP A 392 5.21 -15.73 -11.26
C ASP A 392 4.59 -14.53 -10.52
N LYS A 393 3.37 -14.14 -10.88
CA LYS A 393 2.66 -13.01 -10.29
C LYS A 393 1.15 -13.20 -10.34
N PHE A 394 0.48 -12.85 -9.26
CA PHE A 394 -0.97 -12.75 -9.27
C PHE A 394 -1.40 -11.52 -10.06
N ARG A 395 -2.17 -11.72 -11.14
CA ARG A 395 -2.66 -10.68 -12.03
C ARG A 395 -4.10 -10.91 -12.39
N MET A 396 -4.85 -9.85 -12.38
CA MET A 396 -6.28 -9.85 -12.67
C MET A 396 -6.63 -9.68 -14.14
N ASP A 397 -5.84 -9.84 -15.10
CA ASP A 397 -6.04 -9.59 -16.52
C ASP A 397 -7.45 -9.97 -17.06
N MET A 398 -8.51 -9.47 -16.41
CA MET A 398 -9.93 -9.75 -16.71
C MET A 398 -10.32 -9.33 -18.13
N ALA A 399 -9.70 -8.29 -18.69
CA ALA A 399 -9.94 -7.83 -20.04
C ALA A 399 -9.70 -8.90 -21.12
N TYR A 400 -8.99 -9.96 -20.78
CA TYR A 400 -8.65 -11.07 -21.69
C TYR A 400 -9.45 -12.35 -21.40
N ILE A 401 -10.34 -12.34 -20.41
CA ILE A 401 -11.08 -13.57 -20.06
C ILE A 401 -12.00 -14.02 -21.17
N ASP A 402 -12.60 -13.09 -21.92
CA ASP A 402 -13.46 -13.39 -23.08
C ASP A 402 -12.68 -13.99 -24.27
N GLN A 403 -11.34 -13.88 -24.25
CA GLN A 403 -10.45 -14.44 -25.27
C GLN A 403 -9.94 -15.83 -24.89
N LEU A 404 -10.23 -16.29 -23.67
CA LEU A 404 -9.76 -17.59 -23.20
C LEU A 404 -10.41 -18.73 -24.00
N ASN A 405 -9.57 -19.50 -24.67
CA ASN A 405 -9.97 -20.70 -25.40
C ASN A 405 -9.40 -21.94 -24.70
N TYR A 406 -10.28 -22.76 -24.16
CA TYR A 406 -9.87 -23.97 -23.44
C TYR A 406 -9.17 -25.03 -24.31
N ASP A 407 -9.20 -24.89 -25.62
CA ASP A 407 -8.46 -25.78 -26.54
C ASP A 407 -7.12 -25.19 -27.01
N ASP A 408 -6.81 -23.95 -26.62
CA ASP A 408 -5.58 -23.27 -26.99
C ASP A 408 -4.93 -22.60 -25.76
N PRO A 409 -3.85 -23.22 -25.20
CA PRO A 409 -3.18 -22.66 -24.02
C PRO A 409 -2.46 -21.32 -24.28
N SER A 410 -2.23 -20.95 -25.55
CA SER A 410 -1.63 -19.64 -25.88
C SER A 410 -2.53 -18.46 -25.57
N THR A 411 -3.83 -18.69 -25.34
CA THR A 411 -4.82 -17.69 -24.97
C THR A 411 -4.88 -17.42 -23.47
N ILE A 412 -4.12 -18.14 -22.66
CA ILE A 412 -4.07 -17.95 -21.22
C ILE A 412 -3.43 -16.60 -20.89
N ALA A 413 -4.20 -15.72 -20.25
CA ALA A 413 -3.73 -14.44 -19.75
C ALA A 413 -4.01 -14.30 -18.25
N GLY A 414 -3.01 -13.84 -17.50
CA GLY A 414 -3.12 -13.61 -16.06
C GLY A 414 -3.48 -14.84 -15.23
N THR A 415 -3.70 -14.62 -13.95
CA THR A 415 -4.03 -15.70 -13.00
C THR A 415 -5.44 -16.26 -13.23
N PHE A 416 -6.41 -15.37 -13.52
CA PHE A 416 -7.79 -15.81 -13.78
C PHE A 416 -7.86 -16.76 -14.97
N GLY A 417 -7.19 -16.41 -16.08
CA GLY A 417 -7.09 -17.29 -17.26
C GLY A 417 -6.41 -18.61 -16.95
N ALA A 418 -5.29 -18.59 -16.23
CA ALA A 418 -4.55 -19.80 -15.86
C ALA A 418 -5.36 -20.77 -14.99
N ILE A 419 -6.00 -20.25 -13.94
CA ILE A 419 -6.84 -21.05 -13.02
C ILE A 419 -8.09 -21.56 -13.74
N SER A 420 -8.78 -20.72 -14.53
CA SER A 420 -9.98 -21.10 -15.28
C SER A 420 -9.65 -22.20 -16.30
N TYR A 421 -8.58 -22.04 -17.06
CA TYR A 421 -8.09 -23.05 -18.00
C TYR A 421 -7.79 -24.36 -17.30
N ALA A 422 -7.02 -24.31 -16.21
CA ALA A 422 -6.62 -25.50 -15.46
C ALA A 422 -7.82 -26.24 -14.87
N VAL A 423 -8.75 -25.54 -14.20
CA VAL A 423 -9.97 -26.15 -13.64
C VAL A 423 -10.79 -26.83 -14.73
N ASN A 424 -10.94 -26.19 -15.91
CA ASN A 424 -11.64 -26.80 -17.05
C ASN A 424 -10.94 -28.07 -17.55
N LYS A 425 -9.62 -28.02 -17.75
CA LYS A 425 -8.85 -29.16 -18.24
C LYS A 425 -8.82 -30.32 -17.26
N ILE A 426 -8.62 -30.05 -15.98
CA ILE A 426 -8.57 -31.08 -14.94
C ILE A 426 -9.95 -31.73 -14.76
N ASN A 427 -11.03 -30.94 -14.82
CA ASN A 427 -12.40 -31.45 -14.67
C ASN A 427 -13.01 -32.03 -15.94
N ARG A 428 -12.26 -32.14 -17.05
CA ARG A 428 -12.77 -32.74 -18.30
C ARG A 428 -13.16 -34.20 -18.11
N LYS A 429 -14.09 -34.66 -18.94
CA LYS A 429 -14.46 -36.08 -18.95
C LYS A 429 -13.23 -36.93 -19.28
N ASP A 430 -13.05 -38.02 -18.56
CA ASP A 430 -11.92 -38.96 -18.74
C ASP A 430 -10.54 -38.32 -18.49
N SER A 431 -10.46 -37.32 -17.63
CA SER A 431 -9.20 -36.73 -17.19
C SER A 431 -8.31 -37.79 -16.50
N PRO A 432 -7.04 -37.91 -16.89
CA PRO A 432 -6.11 -38.83 -16.22
C PRO A 432 -5.57 -38.25 -14.91
N ILE A 433 -5.84 -36.96 -14.62
CA ILE A 433 -5.19 -36.20 -13.56
C ILE A 433 -5.64 -36.70 -12.19
N LYS A 434 -4.68 -37.01 -11.33
CA LYS A 434 -4.83 -37.36 -9.93
C LYS A 434 -4.18 -36.33 -9.01
N ASN A 435 -3.08 -35.73 -9.46
CA ASN A 435 -2.30 -34.78 -8.70
C ASN A 435 -2.36 -33.39 -9.37
N VAL A 436 -2.47 -32.34 -8.57
CA VAL A 436 -2.43 -30.96 -9.06
C VAL A 436 -1.43 -30.15 -8.25
N VAL A 437 -0.48 -29.53 -8.92
CA VAL A 437 0.55 -28.70 -8.33
C VAL A 437 0.32 -27.24 -8.74
N LEU A 438 0.07 -26.38 -7.77
CA LEU A 438 0.16 -24.93 -7.95
C LEU A 438 1.62 -24.52 -7.68
N ASP A 439 2.34 -24.17 -8.72
CA ASP A 439 3.75 -23.76 -8.64
C ASP A 439 3.85 -22.24 -8.42
N LEU A 440 4.11 -21.86 -7.17
CA LEU A 440 4.37 -20.49 -6.74
C LEU A 440 5.85 -20.26 -6.39
N SER A 441 6.74 -21.15 -6.79
CA SER A 441 8.18 -21.09 -6.43
C SER A 441 8.91 -19.85 -6.94
N CYS A 442 8.40 -19.18 -7.97
CA CYS A 442 8.88 -17.89 -8.45
C CYS A 442 7.85 -16.77 -8.29
N ASN A 443 6.81 -16.96 -7.45
CA ASN A 443 5.72 -16.00 -7.33
C ASN A 443 5.99 -14.95 -6.26
N THR A 444 6.18 -13.69 -6.67
CA THR A 444 6.45 -12.56 -5.77
C THR A 444 5.19 -11.87 -5.23
N GLY A 445 4.00 -12.46 -5.44
CA GLY A 445 2.73 -11.86 -5.02
C GLY A 445 1.97 -11.17 -6.15
N GLY A 446 1.22 -10.14 -5.84
CA GLY A 446 0.41 -9.37 -6.78
C GLY A 446 -1.01 -9.11 -6.27
N ASP A 447 -2.01 -9.16 -7.17
CA ASP A 447 -3.39 -8.79 -6.87
C ASP A 447 -4.04 -9.78 -5.89
N ALA A 448 -4.58 -9.25 -4.80
CA ALA A 448 -5.22 -10.03 -3.75
C ALA A 448 -6.47 -10.78 -4.26
N ASP A 449 -7.24 -10.15 -5.16
CA ASP A 449 -8.42 -10.76 -5.79
C ASP A 449 -8.05 -12.03 -6.54
N ALA A 450 -6.95 -12.02 -7.29
CA ALA A 450 -6.46 -13.18 -8.02
C ALA A 450 -5.99 -14.30 -7.09
N ALA A 451 -5.40 -13.96 -5.94
CA ALA A 451 -5.04 -14.95 -4.92
C ALA A 451 -6.29 -15.58 -4.29
N VAL A 452 -7.30 -14.77 -3.96
CA VAL A 452 -8.59 -15.25 -3.40
C VAL A 452 -9.34 -16.12 -4.40
N PHE A 453 -9.35 -15.75 -5.68
CA PHE A 453 -9.91 -16.56 -6.77
C PHE A 453 -9.24 -17.94 -6.84
N THR A 454 -7.89 -17.96 -6.79
CA THR A 454 -7.11 -19.20 -6.79
C THR A 454 -7.44 -20.08 -5.59
N ILE A 455 -7.49 -19.52 -4.37
CA ILE A 455 -7.85 -20.25 -3.16
C ILE A 455 -9.27 -20.83 -3.27
N ALA A 456 -10.23 -20.02 -3.75
CA ALA A 456 -11.62 -20.47 -3.89
C ALA A 456 -11.77 -21.57 -4.95
N ALA A 457 -11.00 -21.52 -6.04
CA ALA A 457 -10.98 -22.56 -7.07
C ALA A 457 -10.39 -23.89 -6.54
N PHE A 458 -9.36 -23.84 -5.70
CA PHE A 458 -8.76 -25.05 -5.11
C PHE A 458 -9.62 -25.64 -4.00
N LEU A 459 -10.09 -24.80 -3.06
CA LEU A 459 -10.74 -25.26 -1.84
C LEU A 459 -12.29 -25.22 -1.91
N GLY A 460 -12.87 -24.74 -3.03
CA GLY A 460 -14.31 -24.51 -3.19
C GLY A 460 -14.85 -23.28 -2.45
N LYS A 461 -14.05 -22.72 -1.56
CA LYS A 461 -14.34 -21.50 -0.81
C LYS A 461 -13.05 -20.91 -0.22
N ALA A 462 -12.82 -19.62 -0.39
CA ALA A 462 -11.73 -18.89 0.26
C ALA A 462 -12.24 -18.12 1.48
N GLY A 463 -11.69 -18.38 2.66
CA GLY A 463 -11.93 -17.59 3.87
C GLY A 463 -10.76 -16.62 4.08
N ILE A 464 -10.97 -15.33 3.81
CA ILE A 464 -9.93 -14.32 3.89
C ILE A 464 -10.30 -13.28 4.94
N SER A 465 -9.33 -12.96 5.78
CA SER A 465 -9.45 -11.97 6.84
C SER A 465 -8.59 -10.75 6.52
N VAL A 466 -9.15 -9.58 6.79
CA VAL A 466 -8.41 -8.32 6.76
C VAL A 466 -8.49 -7.68 8.14
N GLU A 467 -7.34 -7.37 8.69
CA GLU A 467 -7.20 -6.63 9.95
C GLU A 467 -6.60 -5.25 9.67
N ASN A 468 -7.11 -4.23 10.36
CA ASN A 468 -6.42 -2.96 10.46
C ASN A 468 -5.65 -2.90 11.79
N SER A 469 -4.33 -2.88 11.73
CA SER A 469 -3.47 -2.84 12.92
C SER A 469 -3.61 -1.54 13.73
N LYS A 470 -4.10 -0.43 13.13
CA LYS A 470 -4.30 0.85 13.81
C LYS A 470 -5.60 0.89 14.62
N SER A 471 -6.71 0.42 14.07
CA SER A 471 -8.02 0.44 14.71
C SER A 471 -8.33 -0.86 15.46
N GLY A 472 -7.71 -1.97 15.08
CA GLY A 472 -8.04 -3.32 15.55
C GLY A 472 -9.29 -3.90 14.88
N ALA A 473 -9.84 -3.26 13.84
CA ALA A 473 -10.94 -3.79 13.07
C ALA A 473 -10.53 -5.08 12.36
N LEU A 474 -11.45 -6.05 12.29
CA LEU A 474 -11.21 -7.34 11.63
C LEU A 474 -12.45 -7.74 10.84
N VAL A 475 -12.27 -7.96 9.55
CA VAL A 475 -13.32 -8.51 8.67
C VAL A 475 -12.84 -9.85 8.13
N THR A 476 -13.72 -10.88 8.18
CA THR A 476 -13.50 -12.16 7.52
C THR A 476 -14.60 -12.39 6.51
N ASN A 477 -14.22 -12.40 5.25
CA ASN A 477 -15.11 -12.70 4.14
C ASN A 477 -14.84 -14.11 3.59
N TYR A 478 -15.91 -14.78 3.18
CA TYR A 478 -15.83 -16.06 2.50
C TYR A 478 -16.28 -15.88 1.05
N TYR A 479 -15.41 -16.30 0.13
CA TYR A 479 -15.62 -16.12 -1.31
C TYR A 479 -15.76 -17.46 -2.01
N LYS A 480 -16.58 -17.50 -3.08
CA LYS A 480 -16.58 -18.55 -4.09
C LYS A 480 -16.11 -17.97 -5.42
N ALA A 481 -15.45 -18.81 -6.21
CA ALA A 481 -15.05 -18.49 -7.57
C ALA A 481 -16.07 -19.02 -8.59
N ASP A 482 -16.20 -18.32 -9.70
CA ASP A 482 -16.82 -18.76 -10.94
C ASP A 482 -15.71 -18.85 -12.00
N THR A 483 -15.15 -20.04 -12.18
CA THR A 483 -13.96 -20.23 -13.03
C THR A 483 -14.31 -20.41 -14.51
N ASN A 484 -15.57 -20.60 -14.83
CA ASN A 484 -16.03 -20.72 -16.21
C ASN A 484 -16.89 -19.52 -16.64
N PHE A 485 -17.08 -18.54 -15.74
CA PHE A 485 -17.80 -17.28 -15.95
C PHE A 485 -19.24 -17.48 -16.46
N ASP A 486 -19.92 -18.57 -16.02
CA ASP A 486 -21.31 -18.84 -16.40
C ASP A 486 -22.32 -18.21 -15.42
N GLY A 487 -21.86 -17.42 -14.45
CA GLY A 487 -22.67 -16.77 -13.41
C GLY A 487 -23.10 -17.70 -12.29
N LYS A 488 -22.61 -18.95 -12.26
CA LYS A 488 -22.94 -19.94 -11.23
C LYS A 488 -21.69 -20.34 -10.47
N TYR A 489 -21.82 -20.47 -9.18
CA TYR A 489 -20.73 -20.78 -8.24
C TYR A 489 -20.92 -22.21 -7.70
N ASN A 490 -20.48 -23.21 -8.43
CA ASN A 490 -20.82 -24.61 -8.20
C ASN A 490 -19.61 -25.56 -8.26
N SER A 491 -19.85 -26.89 -8.32
CA SER A 491 -18.78 -27.88 -8.34
C SER A 491 -17.96 -27.93 -9.64
N LYS A 492 -18.36 -27.21 -10.69
CA LYS A 492 -17.56 -27.10 -11.91
C LYS A 492 -16.42 -26.08 -11.77
N ASP A 493 -16.56 -25.17 -10.81
CA ASP A 493 -15.66 -24.04 -10.59
C ASP A 493 -14.53 -24.36 -9.58
N THR A 494 -14.40 -25.62 -9.17
CA THR A 494 -13.47 -25.98 -8.12
C THR A 494 -12.83 -27.34 -8.34
N LEU A 495 -11.64 -27.51 -7.77
CA LEU A 495 -10.94 -28.79 -7.64
C LEU A 495 -11.33 -29.53 -6.35
N ALA A 496 -11.97 -28.85 -5.39
CA ALA A 496 -12.37 -29.45 -4.13
C ALA A 496 -13.39 -30.58 -4.32
N GLY A 497 -13.23 -31.65 -3.54
CA GLY A 497 -14.16 -32.81 -3.54
C GLY A 497 -14.09 -33.67 -4.81
N LYS A 498 -13.03 -33.53 -5.61
CA LYS A 498 -12.81 -34.32 -6.84
C LYS A 498 -11.95 -35.57 -6.64
N GLY A 499 -11.48 -35.82 -5.42
CA GLY A 499 -10.57 -36.95 -5.13
C GLY A 499 -9.15 -36.71 -5.68
N LEU A 500 -8.77 -35.44 -5.87
CA LEU A 500 -7.44 -35.04 -6.32
C LEU A 500 -6.52 -34.82 -5.12
N ASN A 501 -5.24 -35.14 -5.27
CA ASN A 501 -4.19 -34.74 -4.36
C ASN A 501 -3.73 -33.32 -4.76
N LEU A 502 -3.85 -32.37 -3.88
CA LEU A 502 -3.52 -30.97 -4.17
C LEU A 502 -2.19 -30.59 -3.50
N PHE A 503 -1.32 -29.96 -4.27
CA PHE A 503 -0.01 -29.52 -3.81
C PHE A 503 0.21 -28.04 -4.13
N CYS A 504 0.96 -27.35 -3.26
CA CYS A 504 1.47 -26.00 -3.55
C CYS A 504 2.99 -26.01 -3.41
N LEU A 505 3.69 -25.71 -4.50
CA LEU A 505 5.15 -25.62 -4.55
C LEU A 505 5.58 -24.20 -4.20
N THR A 506 6.33 -24.06 -3.11
CA THR A 506 6.77 -22.77 -2.56
C THR A 506 8.28 -22.68 -2.41
N SER A 507 8.80 -21.46 -2.40
CA SER A 507 10.21 -21.15 -2.15
C SER A 507 10.35 -19.85 -1.35
N PRO A 508 11.57 -19.40 -0.99
CA PRO A 508 11.80 -18.08 -0.42
C PRO A 508 11.37 -16.90 -1.32
N VAL A 509 11.06 -17.16 -2.60
CA VAL A 509 10.50 -16.18 -3.53
C VAL A 509 9.00 -16.01 -3.35
N SER A 510 8.30 -17.01 -2.79
CA SER A 510 6.86 -16.98 -2.56
C SER A 510 6.54 -15.94 -1.48
N PHE A 511 6.19 -14.72 -1.91
CA PHE A 511 6.04 -13.54 -1.06
C PHE A 511 4.67 -12.87 -1.26
N SER A 512 4.17 -12.11 -0.28
CA SER A 512 2.90 -11.38 -0.37
C SER A 512 1.73 -12.33 -0.69
N CYS A 513 0.96 -12.13 -1.75
CA CYS A 513 -0.08 -13.07 -2.19
C CYS A 513 0.49 -14.47 -2.51
N GLY A 514 1.75 -14.58 -2.97
CA GLY A 514 2.46 -15.85 -3.13
C GLY A 514 2.72 -16.58 -1.82
N ASN A 515 2.70 -15.87 -0.69
CA ASN A 515 2.75 -16.43 0.65
C ASN A 515 1.34 -16.64 1.27
N LEU A 516 0.40 -15.74 1.00
CA LEU A 516 -0.97 -15.85 1.53
C LEU A 516 -1.63 -17.17 1.12
N VAL A 517 -1.51 -17.53 -0.16
CA VAL A 517 -2.12 -18.75 -0.72
C VAL A 517 -1.65 -20.02 0.01
N PRO A 518 -0.36 -20.33 0.13
CA PRO A 518 0.09 -21.53 0.85
C PRO A 518 -0.22 -21.48 2.34
N CYS A 519 -0.23 -20.29 2.97
CA CYS A 519 -0.63 -20.17 4.37
C CYS A 519 -2.10 -20.57 4.59
N VAL A 520 -3.00 -20.16 3.69
CA VAL A 520 -4.43 -20.56 3.74
C VAL A 520 -4.57 -22.05 3.40
N PHE A 521 -3.81 -22.55 2.42
CA PHE A 521 -3.84 -23.96 2.03
C PHE A 521 -3.46 -24.92 3.18
N LYS A 522 -2.52 -24.52 4.04
CA LYS A 522 -2.13 -25.32 5.22
C LYS A 522 -3.28 -25.58 6.21
N GLU A 523 -4.36 -24.84 6.14
CA GLU A 523 -5.54 -25.09 6.99
C GLU A 523 -6.50 -26.12 6.38
N ASP A 524 -6.25 -26.58 5.13
CA ASP A 524 -7.01 -27.64 4.48
C ASP A 524 -6.18 -28.93 4.43
N PRO A 525 -6.63 -30.04 5.05
CA PRO A 525 -5.88 -31.29 5.10
C PRO A 525 -5.70 -31.98 3.74
N ASN A 526 -6.40 -31.52 2.70
CA ASN A 526 -6.30 -32.07 1.35
C ASN A 526 -5.22 -31.38 0.50
N VAL A 527 -4.54 -30.37 1.04
CA VAL A 527 -3.46 -29.66 0.33
C VAL A 527 -2.15 -29.82 1.08
N SER A 528 -1.12 -30.27 0.39
CA SER A 528 0.25 -30.36 0.92
C SER A 528 1.14 -29.27 0.36
N ILE A 529 1.90 -28.58 1.22
CA ILE A 529 2.91 -27.63 0.81
C ILE A 529 4.22 -28.37 0.59
N ILE A 530 4.81 -28.22 -0.61
CA ILE A 530 6.10 -28.82 -0.98
C ILE A 530 7.11 -27.74 -1.34
N GLY A 531 8.39 -28.01 -1.16
CA GLY A 531 9.45 -27.09 -1.51
C GLY A 531 10.18 -26.48 -0.33
N GLN A 532 10.23 -25.18 -0.24
CA GLN A 532 10.86 -24.42 0.85
C GLN A 532 9.88 -23.43 1.45
N LYS A 533 10.21 -22.93 2.65
CA LYS A 533 9.41 -21.95 3.37
C LYS A 533 9.17 -20.68 2.55
N SER A 534 7.94 -20.21 2.53
CA SER A 534 7.57 -18.93 1.91
C SER A 534 7.97 -17.71 2.80
N SER A 535 7.90 -16.50 2.26
CA SER A 535 8.61 -15.34 2.80
C SER A 535 7.74 -14.25 3.46
N GLY A 536 6.48 -14.54 3.80
CA GLY A 536 5.64 -13.56 4.49
C GLY A 536 5.02 -12.47 3.59
N GLY A 537 4.74 -11.30 4.15
CA GLY A 537 4.15 -10.15 3.44
C GLY A 537 2.64 -10.05 3.60
N ALA A 538 2.14 -9.92 4.84
CA ALA A 538 0.71 -9.79 5.13
C ALA A 538 0.11 -8.43 4.77
N CYS A 539 0.90 -7.35 4.90
CA CYS A 539 0.39 -6.00 4.69
C CYS A 539 0.01 -5.72 3.23
N THR A 540 -1.06 -4.98 3.03
CA THR A 540 -1.28 -4.32 1.73
C THR A 540 -0.29 -3.18 1.57
N VAL A 541 0.04 -2.86 0.32
CA VAL A 541 0.92 -1.72 0.03
C VAL A 541 0.11 -0.43 0.05
N GLY A 542 0.54 0.54 0.85
CA GLY A 542 0.11 1.93 0.82
C GLY A 542 1.18 2.81 0.15
N THR A 543 0.80 3.96 -0.36
CA THR A 543 1.76 4.94 -0.92
C THR A 543 1.64 6.24 -0.16
N ILE A 544 2.76 6.75 0.33
CA ILE A 544 2.86 8.08 0.94
C ILE A 544 3.86 8.94 0.18
N SER A 545 3.76 10.24 0.37
CA SER A 545 4.73 11.19 -0.20
C SER A 545 5.27 12.11 0.89
N THR A 546 6.26 12.90 0.54
CA THR A 546 6.78 13.96 1.42
C THR A 546 6.48 15.32 0.81
N ALA A 547 6.42 16.36 1.63
CA ALA A 547 6.22 17.72 1.13
C ALA A 547 7.35 18.20 0.19
N THR A 548 8.53 17.58 0.25
CA THR A 548 9.63 17.78 -0.71
C THR A 548 9.45 17.02 -2.01
N GLY A 549 8.43 16.13 -2.10
CA GLY A 549 8.04 15.39 -3.30
C GLY A 549 8.73 14.05 -3.49
N ALA A 550 9.37 13.48 -2.48
CA ALA A 550 9.74 12.08 -2.49
C ALA A 550 8.51 11.19 -2.29
N VAL A 551 8.50 9.99 -2.87
CA VAL A 551 7.40 9.04 -2.75
C VAL A 551 7.92 7.69 -2.30
N MET A 552 7.18 7.04 -1.42
CA MET A 552 7.50 5.74 -0.86
C MET A 552 6.26 4.85 -0.84
N ASN A 553 6.46 3.56 -1.11
CA ASN A 553 5.50 2.55 -0.68
C ASN A 553 5.78 2.18 0.76
N ILE A 554 4.75 1.79 1.48
CA ILE A 554 4.84 1.32 2.87
C ILE A 554 3.98 0.08 3.07
N SER A 555 4.39 -0.80 3.97
CA SER A 555 3.50 -1.80 4.56
C SER A 555 2.39 -1.08 5.31
N SER A 556 1.16 -1.05 4.75
CA SER A 556 0.06 -0.28 5.33
C SER A 556 -0.54 -0.96 6.56
N ASN A 557 -1.44 -0.27 7.25
CA ASN A 557 -2.16 -0.80 8.40
C ASN A 557 -3.06 -2.01 8.08
N PHE A 558 -3.42 -2.21 6.80
CA PHE A 558 -4.29 -3.32 6.39
C PHE A 558 -3.46 -4.58 6.15
N ARG A 559 -3.77 -5.64 6.89
CA ARG A 559 -3.08 -6.93 6.83
C ARG A 559 -4.04 -8.00 6.33
N LEU A 560 -3.66 -8.74 5.27
CA LEU A 560 -4.40 -9.86 4.73
C LEU A 560 -3.93 -11.18 5.34
N SER A 561 -4.88 -12.02 5.74
CA SER A 561 -4.64 -13.34 6.27
C SER A 561 -5.92 -14.18 6.27
N TYR A 562 -6.04 -15.05 7.25
CA TYR A 562 -7.24 -15.79 7.63
C TYR A 562 -7.40 -15.77 9.15
N THR A 563 -8.54 -16.26 9.65
CA THR A 563 -8.72 -16.46 11.10
C THR A 563 -8.51 -17.92 11.47
N LYS A 564 -7.75 -18.14 12.54
CA LYS A 564 -7.59 -19.42 13.19
C LYS A 564 -8.15 -19.34 14.60
N ASN A 565 -9.10 -20.20 14.94
CA ASN A 565 -9.81 -20.16 16.22
C ASN A 565 -10.43 -18.78 16.56
N GLY A 566 -10.93 -18.09 15.53
CA GLY A 566 -11.56 -16.76 15.68
C GLY A 566 -10.59 -15.59 15.84
N SER A 567 -9.29 -15.83 15.80
CA SER A 567 -8.24 -14.79 15.87
C SER A 567 -7.53 -14.65 14.54
N PHE A 568 -7.07 -13.45 14.23
CA PHE A 568 -6.22 -13.17 13.06
C PHE A 568 -4.93 -13.99 13.15
N TYR A 569 -4.55 -14.67 12.07
CA TYR A 569 -3.31 -15.43 11.99
C TYR A 569 -2.23 -14.60 11.30
N ASP A 570 -1.02 -14.56 11.86
CA ASP A 570 0.09 -13.80 11.27
C ASP A 570 0.81 -14.61 10.19
N VAL A 571 0.44 -14.37 8.91
CA VAL A 571 1.07 -15.01 7.75
C VAL A 571 2.47 -14.47 7.43
N ASP A 572 2.94 -13.42 8.10
CA ASP A 572 4.31 -12.93 7.92
C ASP A 572 5.39 -13.92 8.36
N GLN A 573 4.99 -14.94 9.12
CA GLN A 573 5.89 -16.03 9.49
C GLN A 573 6.23 -16.98 8.33
N GLY A 574 5.49 -16.91 7.23
CA GLY A 574 5.61 -17.81 6.11
C GLY A 574 4.95 -19.19 6.35
N ALA A 575 4.74 -19.94 5.27
CA ALA A 575 4.27 -21.32 5.30
C ALA A 575 5.47 -22.27 5.24
N GLU A 576 5.64 -23.07 6.30
CA GLU A 576 6.61 -24.17 6.28
C GLU A 576 6.11 -25.30 5.36
N PRO A 577 6.97 -25.90 4.52
CA PRO A 577 6.58 -27.02 3.70
C PRO A 577 6.30 -28.26 4.56
N ASP A 578 5.34 -29.06 4.11
CA ASP A 578 5.08 -30.39 4.68
C ASP A 578 6.12 -31.40 4.17
N TYR A 579 6.58 -31.18 2.94
CA TYR A 579 7.65 -31.98 2.31
C TYR A 579 8.70 -31.06 1.71
N ALA A 580 9.89 -31.04 2.30
CA ALA A 580 10.97 -30.16 1.90
C ALA A 580 11.70 -30.65 0.64
N ILE A 581 11.96 -29.70 -0.28
CA ILE A 581 12.81 -29.90 -1.45
C ILE A 581 14.03 -28.98 -1.30
N SER A 582 15.24 -29.58 -1.17
CA SER A 582 16.47 -28.85 -0.93
C SER A 582 17.24 -28.46 -2.20
N LYS A 583 17.12 -29.26 -3.26
CA LYS A 583 17.83 -29.00 -4.51
C LYS A 583 16.99 -28.17 -5.46
N LEU A 584 17.56 -27.11 -5.99
CA LEU A 584 16.87 -26.15 -6.84
C LEU A 584 16.39 -26.77 -8.16
N GLU A 585 17.19 -27.67 -8.74
CA GLU A 585 16.85 -28.42 -9.96
C GLU A 585 15.52 -29.20 -9.83
N HIS A 586 15.23 -29.75 -8.66
CA HIS A 586 14.04 -30.54 -8.38
C HIS A 586 12.73 -29.73 -8.37
N PHE A 587 12.80 -28.41 -8.33
CA PHE A 587 11.62 -27.56 -8.49
C PHE A 587 11.11 -27.51 -9.93
N TYR A 588 12.00 -27.75 -10.91
CA TYR A 588 11.70 -27.52 -12.33
C TYR A 588 11.82 -28.76 -13.19
N ASP A 589 12.48 -29.83 -12.70
CA ASP A 589 12.44 -31.17 -13.30
C ASP A 589 11.06 -31.80 -13.01
N ARG A 590 10.11 -31.63 -13.95
CA ARG A 590 8.73 -32.11 -13.78
C ARG A 590 8.64 -33.64 -13.74
N GLU A 591 9.54 -34.35 -14.40
CA GLU A 591 9.58 -35.81 -14.34
C GLU A 591 9.98 -36.26 -12.92
N TRP A 592 11.05 -35.70 -12.38
CA TRP A 592 11.46 -35.96 -11.00
C TRP A 592 10.36 -35.58 -10.00
N LEU A 593 9.75 -34.40 -10.16
CA LEU A 593 8.75 -33.86 -9.23
C LEU A 593 7.47 -34.69 -9.26
N THR A 594 7.01 -35.15 -10.44
CA THR A 594 5.85 -36.06 -10.57
C THR A 594 6.14 -37.36 -9.83
N ASN A 595 7.29 -38.00 -10.07
CA ASN A 595 7.66 -39.26 -9.39
C ASN A 595 7.76 -39.04 -7.85
N TYR A 596 8.25 -37.90 -7.41
CA TYR A 596 8.31 -37.56 -5.98
C TYR A 596 6.91 -37.44 -5.37
N ILE A 597 6.02 -36.69 -6.04
CA ILE A 597 4.62 -36.51 -5.61
C ILE A 597 3.88 -37.84 -5.54
N ASP A 598 4.03 -38.72 -6.53
CA ASP A 598 3.42 -40.04 -6.53
C ASP A 598 3.91 -40.93 -5.36
N SER A 599 5.11 -40.68 -4.86
CA SER A 599 5.64 -41.36 -3.68
C SER A 599 5.06 -40.84 -2.35
N LEU A 600 4.38 -39.68 -2.35
CA LEU A 600 3.75 -39.06 -1.18
C LEU A 600 2.26 -39.37 -1.08
N ALA A 601 1.63 -39.80 -2.18
CA ALA A 601 0.18 -40.00 -2.33
C ALA A 601 -0.35 -41.35 -1.76
#